data_e5c171f1a6617f535c8742c5b761174c
#
_entry.id   e5c171f1a6617f535c8742c5b761174c
#
_cell.length_a   1.000
_cell.length_b   1.000
_cell.length_c   1.000
_cell.angle_alpha   90.00
_cell.angle_beta   90.00
_cell.angle_gamma   90.00
#
_symmetry.space_group_name_H-M   'P 1'
#
loop_
_entity.id
_entity.type
_entity.pdbx_description
1 polymer ?
#
loop_
_entity_poly.entity_id
_entity_poly.type
_entity_poly.pdbx_seq_one_letter_code
_entity_poly.pdbx_strand_id
1 'polypeptide(L)'
;TTRVYDRYDQEIYKFSAEENRTLLTLRKIPVDLQNAVIAVEDHKFFEHWGISLRGILRAFLRNIFALRRAQGASTITQQLSRNIFLTAKKTYVRKIREILLALQIERNFSKPEILQLYLNQVYFGRGAYGVQAAGRIFFNKDISQLNLSDCAVLAGLIQLPARYDPFRHPDLAARRRNVVLARMRQMRYITDEEEKAAMEEKLAAGQPGLAAGYGPYFFEYLRQELEPKYGVHAFWKGGLRIYTTMDSGYQQYAEQVMEKHLAAFDAKAAQISTAAYTVQAAFVLMDTRSGAIRAMVGGRDFKTSQFNRAVQARRPPGSTFKPFLWAAAFLNGMTTA
;
A
#
# COMPACT_ATOMS: atom_id res chain seq x y z
N THR A 1 -0.16 -4.06 -17.36
CA THR A 1 -1.43 -4.47 -16.75
C THR A 1 -1.40 -5.95 -16.46
N THR A 2 -1.58 -6.36 -15.24
CA THR A 2 -1.74 -7.77 -14.83
C THR A 2 -3.20 -8.15 -14.90
N ARG A 3 -3.49 -9.28 -15.53
CA ARG A 3 -4.86 -9.78 -15.74
C ARG A 3 -5.13 -10.96 -14.82
N VAL A 4 -6.33 -11.02 -14.26
CA VAL A 4 -6.80 -12.10 -13.38
C VAL A 4 -7.92 -12.88 -14.07
N TYR A 5 -7.80 -14.18 -14.04
CA TYR A 5 -8.74 -15.12 -14.63
C TYR A 5 -9.36 -16.00 -13.54
N ASP A 6 -10.62 -16.32 -13.68
CA ASP A 6 -11.30 -17.28 -12.80
C ASP A 6 -10.94 -18.74 -13.17
N ARG A 7 -11.57 -19.71 -12.49
CA ARG A 7 -11.37 -21.14 -12.75
C ARG A 7 -11.83 -21.60 -14.14
N TYR A 8 -12.56 -20.79 -14.87
CA TYR A 8 -13.06 -21.07 -16.22
C TYR A 8 -12.29 -20.27 -17.29
N ASP A 9 -11.11 -19.73 -16.95
CA ASP A 9 -10.28 -18.91 -17.82
C ASP A 9 -10.96 -17.62 -18.31
N GLN A 10 -12.02 -17.16 -17.62
CA GLN A 10 -12.65 -15.88 -17.90
C GLN A 10 -11.89 -14.76 -17.21
N GLU A 11 -11.61 -13.68 -17.95
CA GLU A 11 -10.97 -12.50 -17.38
C GLU A 11 -11.96 -11.78 -16.44
N ILE A 12 -11.62 -11.75 -15.15
CA ILE A 12 -12.49 -11.21 -14.09
C ILE A 12 -11.99 -9.90 -13.49
N TYR A 13 -10.69 -9.60 -13.62
CA TYR A 13 -10.10 -8.40 -13.05
C TYR A 13 -8.80 -8.00 -13.74
N LYS A 14 -8.48 -6.70 -13.68
CA LYS A 14 -7.20 -6.13 -14.16
C LYS A 14 -6.56 -5.30 -13.07
N PHE A 15 -5.35 -5.65 -12.69
CA PHE A 15 -4.47 -4.75 -11.95
C PHE A 15 -3.76 -3.86 -12.96
N SER A 16 -4.18 -2.63 -13.09
CA SER A 16 -3.50 -1.63 -13.89
C SER A 16 -2.77 -0.66 -12.98
N ALA A 17 -1.50 -0.38 -13.27
CA ALA A 17 -0.88 0.80 -12.74
C ALA A 17 -1.61 2.01 -13.33
N GLU A 18 -2.14 2.90 -12.52
CA GLU A 18 -2.56 4.21 -13.02
C GLU A 18 -1.30 4.97 -13.42
N GLU A 19 -0.87 4.75 -14.65
CA GLU A 19 0.05 5.65 -15.30
C GLU A 19 -0.74 6.86 -15.80
N ASN A 20 -0.98 7.80 -14.94
CA ASN A 20 -1.31 9.12 -15.40
C ASN A 20 -0.02 9.72 -16.00
N ARG A 21 0.14 9.51 -17.31
CA ARG A 21 1.25 10.04 -18.10
C ARG A 21 1.22 11.56 -18.26
N THR A 22 0.33 12.24 -17.56
CA THR A 22 0.38 13.69 -17.47
C THR A 22 1.56 14.05 -16.56
N LEU A 23 2.73 14.22 -17.20
CA LEU A 23 3.90 14.76 -16.51
C LEU A 23 3.52 16.13 -15.97
N LEU A 24 3.32 16.19 -14.66
CA LEU A 24 3.06 17.44 -13.99
C LEU A 24 4.34 18.26 -13.96
N THR A 25 4.23 19.52 -14.35
CA THR A 25 5.29 20.49 -14.10
C THR A 25 5.41 20.70 -12.60
N LEU A 26 6.62 20.99 -12.10
CA LEU A 26 6.86 21.19 -10.66
C LEU A 26 5.95 22.27 -10.07
N ARG A 27 5.60 23.30 -10.84
CA ARG A 27 4.69 24.39 -10.44
C ARG A 27 3.26 23.93 -10.13
N LYS A 28 2.82 22.82 -10.71
CA LYS A 28 1.48 22.23 -10.45
C LYS A 28 1.46 21.29 -9.24
N ILE A 29 2.62 20.93 -8.72
CA ILE A 29 2.74 20.08 -7.53
C ILE A 29 2.78 20.99 -6.31
N PRO A 30 1.92 20.78 -5.29
CA PRO A 30 1.91 21.61 -4.07
C PRO A 30 3.30 21.74 -3.45
N VAL A 31 3.65 22.95 -3.03
CA VAL A 31 4.95 23.24 -2.39
C VAL A 31 5.12 22.39 -1.12
N ASP A 32 4.04 22.20 -0.36
CA ASP A 32 4.04 21.37 0.84
C ASP A 32 4.44 19.92 0.53
N LEU A 33 3.99 19.35 -0.60
CA LEU A 33 4.40 18.00 -1.00
C LEU A 33 5.88 17.94 -1.41
N GLN A 34 6.36 18.96 -2.13
CA GLN A 34 7.78 19.07 -2.49
C GLN A 34 8.65 19.13 -1.22
N ASN A 35 8.29 20.01 -0.29
CA ASN A 35 8.97 20.19 0.98
C ASN A 35 8.91 18.94 1.86
N ALA A 36 7.74 18.29 1.96
CA ALA A 36 7.56 17.06 2.71
C ALA A 36 8.49 15.94 2.20
N VAL A 37 8.58 15.76 0.89
CA VAL A 37 9.46 14.75 0.28
C VAL A 37 10.92 15.08 0.52
N ILE A 38 11.34 16.33 0.32
CA ILE A 38 12.71 16.76 0.59
C ILE A 38 13.08 16.57 2.05
N ALA A 39 12.19 16.95 2.98
CA ALA A 39 12.43 16.84 4.41
C ALA A 39 12.72 15.43 4.90
N VAL A 40 12.06 14.41 4.30
CA VAL A 40 12.18 13.03 4.79
C VAL A 40 13.07 12.13 3.95
N GLU A 41 13.20 12.40 2.65
CA GLU A 41 14.00 11.59 1.74
C GLU A 41 15.42 12.14 1.57
N ASP A 42 15.57 13.47 1.47
CA ASP A 42 16.86 14.10 1.17
C ASP A 42 16.90 15.56 1.59
N HIS A 43 17.00 15.81 2.90
CA HIS A 43 16.95 17.17 3.48
C HIS A 43 18.05 18.14 2.99
N LYS A 44 19.08 17.64 2.31
CA LYS A 44 20.16 18.41 1.69
C LYS A 44 20.15 18.37 0.17
N PHE A 45 18.98 18.06 -0.41
CA PHE A 45 18.83 17.85 -1.84
C PHE A 45 19.45 18.96 -2.70
N PHE A 46 19.26 20.21 -2.31
CA PHE A 46 19.79 21.38 -3.04
C PHE A 46 21.28 21.67 -2.79
N GLU A 47 21.91 21.01 -1.79
CA GLU A 47 23.29 21.30 -1.39
C GLU A 47 24.32 20.33 -2.00
N HIS A 48 23.90 19.15 -2.47
CA HIS A 48 24.83 18.10 -2.94
C HIS A 48 24.68 17.81 -4.43
N TRP A 49 25.69 17.16 -4.99
CA TRP A 49 25.79 16.80 -6.41
C TRP A 49 25.34 15.34 -6.67
N GLY A 50 24.13 15.01 -6.26
CA GLY A 50 23.55 13.67 -6.45
C GLY A 50 23.98 12.61 -5.44
N ILE A 51 25.03 12.86 -4.66
CA ILE A 51 25.59 11.94 -3.67
C ILE A 51 25.80 12.69 -2.36
N SER A 52 25.32 12.13 -1.26
CA SER A 52 25.57 12.65 0.08
C SER A 52 26.75 11.90 0.71
N LEU A 53 27.96 12.42 0.56
CA LEU A 53 29.17 11.83 1.19
C LEU A 53 29.01 11.73 2.71
N ARG A 54 28.46 12.77 3.36
CA ARG A 54 28.14 12.75 4.80
C ARG A 54 27.10 11.70 5.16
N GLY A 55 26.10 11.48 4.30
CA GLY A 55 25.11 10.43 4.47
C GLY A 55 25.72 9.04 4.36
N ILE A 56 26.62 8.83 3.41
CA ILE A 56 27.33 7.56 3.22
C ILE A 56 28.23 7.28 4.44
N LEU A 57 29.02 8.26 4.90
CA LEU A 57 29.88 8.11 6.06
C LEU A 57 29.07 7.82 7.34
N ARG A 58 27.95 8.53 7.55
CA ARG A 58 27.05 8.29 8.68
C ARG A 58 26.44 6.89 8.64
N ALA A 59 26.01 6.43 7.47
CA ALA A 59 25.46 5.09 7.30
C ALA A 59 26.52 4.02 7.53
N PHE A 60 27.75 4.25 7.07
CA PHE A 60 28.89 3.36 7.29
C PHE A 60 29.21 3.24 8.78
N LEU A 61 29.33 4.36 9.50
CA LEU A 61 29.60 4.36 10.94
C LEU A 61 28.45 3.69 11.72
N ARG A 62 27.18 3.97 11.40
CA ARG A 62 26.05 3.30 12.04
C ARG A 62 25.99 1.80 11.77
N ASN A 63 26.34 1.35 10.55
CA ASN A 63 26.39 -0.08 10.24
C ASN A 63 27.47 -0.82 11.01
N ILE A 64 28.59 -0.16 11.33
CA ILE A 64 29.66 -0.72 12.16
C ILE A 64 29.19 -0.84 13.62
N PHE A 65 28.54 0.19 14.17
CA PHE A 65 28.18 0.25 15.59
C PHE A 65 26.84 -0.40 15.94
N ALA A 66 25.90 -0.58 15.00
CA ALA A 66 24.50 -0.92 15.31
C ALA A 66 24.08 -2.35 14.95
N LEU A 67 24.92 -3.21 14.36
CA LEU A 67 24.56 -4.59 13.92
C LEU A 67 23.20 -4.71 13.19
N ARG A 68 22.55 -3.59 12.86
CA ARG A 68 21.28 -3.51 12.12
C ARG A 68 21.47 -2.61 10.91
N ARG A 69 20.97 -3.05 9.75
CA ARG A 69 20.97 -2.27 8.50
C ARG A 69 20.28 -0.92 8.73
N ALA A 70 21.04 0.14 8.86
CA ALA A 70 20.53 1.49 9.00
C ALA A 70 19.89 1.95 7.69
N GLN A 71 18.69 2.54 7.81
CA GLN A 71 17.91 3.10 6.72
C GLN A 71 18.53 4.39 6.17
N GLY A 72 18.43 4.58 4.82
CA GLY A 72 18.29 5.91 4.22
C GLY A 72 19.56 6.75 4.04
N ALA A 73 20.55 6.25 3.29
CA ALA A 73 21.65 7.09 2.80
C ALA A 73 21.54 7.42 1.29
N SER A 74 20.48 7.02 0.60
CA SER A 74 20.29 7.28 -0.83
C SER A 74 19.59 8.62 -1.04
N THR A 75 20.15 9.45 -1.92
CA THR A 75 19.57 10.74 -2.31
C THR A 75 18.36 10.56 -3.25
N ILE A 76 17.57 11.62 -3.43
CA ILE A 76 16.46 11.67 -4.40
C ILE A 76 16.98 11.32 -5.81
N THR A 77 18.13 11.85 -6.22
CA THR A 77 18.73 11.58 -7.53
C THR A 77 19.15 10.12 -7.68
N GLN A 78 19.69 9.48 -6.64
CA GLN A 78 20.00 8.05 -6.63
C GLN A 78 18.72 7.19 -6.69
N GLN A 79 17.66 7.61 -6.02
CA GLN A 79 16.37 6.91 -6.10
C GLN A 79 15.76 7.04 -7.50
N LEU A 80 15.84 8.22 -8.11
CA LEU A 80 15.39 8.46 -9.49
C LEU A 80 16.15 7.57 -10.47
N SER A 81 17.48 7.54 -10.41
CA SER A 81 18.31 6.69 -11.29
C SER A 81 17.94 5.22 -11.15
N ARG A 82 17.71 4.74 -9.93
CA ARG A 82 17.27 3.37 -9.67
C ARG A 82 15.91 3.07 -10.28
N ASN A 83 14.96 3.99 -10.16
CA ASN A 83 13.58 3.77 -10.60
C ASN A 83 13.44 3.75 -12.11
N ILE A 84 14.30 4.49 -12.84
CA ILE A 84 14.22 4.61 -14.31
C ILE A 84 15.10 3.55 -15.01
N PHE A 85 16.32 3.32 -14.54
CA PHE A 85 17.35 2.63 -15.32
C PHE A 85 17.76 1.27 -14.76
N LEU A 86 17.36 0.89 -13.53
CA LEU A 86 17.92 -0.29 -12.87
C LEU A 86 16.87 -1.32 -12.51
N THR A 87 17.30 -2.59 -12.49
CA THR A 87 16.46 -3.72 -12.09
C THR A 87 16.36 -3.86 -10.56
N ALA A 88 15.32 -4.60 -10.09
CA ALA A 88 15.04 -4.76 -8.67
C ALA A 88 16.10 -5.55 -7.87
N LYS A 89 16.99 -6.32 -8.54
CA LYS A 89 18.01 -7.15 -7.86
C LYS A 89 19.02 -6.28 -7.09
N LYS A 90 19.16 -6.52 -5.79
CA LYS A 90 20.07 -5.78 -4.89
C LYS A 90 21.50 -6.33 -5.00
N THR A 91 22.35 -5.72 -5.83
CA THR A 91 23.77 -6.07 -5.99
C THR A 91 24.67 -4.86 -5.78
N TYR A 92 25.93 -5.08 -5.41
CA TYR A 92 26.93 -4.00 -5.29
C TYR A 92 27.17 -3.30 -6.63
N VAL A 93 27.23 -4.07 -7.73
CA VAL A 93 27.37 -3.54 -9.08
C VAL A 93 26.21 -2.59 -9.43
N ARG A 94 25.00 -2.96 -9.07
CA ARG A 94 23.85 -2.07 -9.24
C ARG A 94 24.01 -0.76 -8.45
N LYS A 95 24.54 -0.82 -7.22
CA LYS A 95 24.74 0.40 -6.40
C LYS A 95 25.78 1.33 -7.03
N ILE A 96 26.86 0.80 -7.59
CA ILE A 96 27.85 1.60 -8.32
C ILE A 96 27.21 2.26 -9.56
N ARG A 97 26.44 1.50 -10.35
CA ARG A 97 25.71 2.05 -11.50
C ARG A 97 24.72 3.14 -11.09
N GLU A 98 24.00 2.95 -9.99
CA GLU A 98 23.08 3.95 -9.43
C GLU A 98 23.80 5.27 -9.11
N ILE A 99 25.00 5.20 -8.54
CA ILE A 99 25.83 6.37 -8.24
C ILE A 99 26.30 7.08 -9.51
N LEU A 100 26.84 6.33 -10.50
CA LEU A 100 27.31 6.90 -11.76
C LEU A 100 26.17 7.56 -12.54
N LEU A 101 25.00 6.91 -12.60
CA LEU A 101 23.81 7.48 -13.24
C LEU A 101 23.31 8.72 -12.51
N ALA A 102 23.35 8.74 -11.15
CA ALA A 102 22.96 9.91 -10.38
C ALA A 102 23.86 11.12 -10.71
N LEU A 103 25.18 10.92 -10.85
CA LEU A 103 26.10 11.97 -11.27
C LEU A 103 25.83 12.47 -12.72
N GLN A 104 25.47 11.55 -13.63
CA GLN A 104 25.09 11.94 -14.98
C GLN A 104 23.79 12.75 -15.01
N ILE A 105 22.79 12.36 -14.22
CA ILE A 105 21.52 13.10 -14.08
C ILE A 105 21.80 14.52 -13.57
N GLU A 106 22.60 14.68 -12.52
CA GLU A 106 22.92 16.00 -11.96
C GLU A 106 23.74 16.91 -12.91
N ARG A 107 24.47 16.32 -13.85
CA ARG A 107 25.18 17.09 -14.89
C ARG A 107 24.25 17.63 -15.99
N ASN A 108 23.15 16.94 -16.25
CA ASN A 108 22.26 17.24 -17.37
C ASN A 108 20.95 17.90 -16.97
N PHE A 109 20.55 17.83 -15.69
CA PHE A 109 19.30 18.34 -15.20
C PHE A 109 19.51 19.21 -13.96
N SER A 110 18.77 20.30 -13.87
CA SER A 110 18.72 21.15 -12.67
C SER A 110 18.00 20.43 -11.50
N LYS A 111 18.21 20.87 -10.29
CA LYS A 111 17.53 20.34 -9.10
C LYS A 111 16.00 20.34 -9.21
N PRO A 112 15.34 21.42 -9.66
CA PRO A 112 13.92 21.43 -9.90
C PRO A 112 13.45 20.38 -10.92
N GLU A 113 14.20 20.18 -12.01
CA GLU A 113 13.87 19.17 -13.01
C GLU A 113 14.02 17.75 -12.46
N ILE A 114 15.07 17.49 -11.67
CA ILE A 114 15.28 16.19 -10.99
C ILE A 114 14.12 15.91 -10.02
N LEU A 115 13.71 16.90 -9.22
CA LEU A 115 12.59 16.76 -8.30
C LEU A 115 11.29 16.51 -9.05
N GLN A 116 11.04 17.23 -10.17
CA GLN A 116 9.88 17.03 -11.04
C GLN A 116 9.84 15.60 -11.57
N LEU A 117 10.95 15.11 -12.13
CA LEU A 117 11.05 13.75 -12.65
C LEU A 117 10.82 12.72 -11.54
N TYR A 118 11.41 12.93 -10.37
CA TYR A 118 11.24 12.04 -9.22
C TYR A 118 9.79 11.94 -8.77
N LEU A 119 9.13 13.07 -8.54
CA LEU A 119 7.74 13.13 -8.09
C LEU A 119 6.76 12.54 -9.10
N ASN A 120 7.09 12.57 -10.40
CA ASN A 120 6.28 11.94 -11.45
C ASN A 120 6.54 10.43 -11.61
N GLN A 121 7.62 9.88 -11.02
CA GLN A 121 8.02 8.48 -11.24
C GLN A 121 8.00 7.62 -9.97
N VAL A 122 8.08 8.22 -8.79
CA VAL A 122 8.19 7.47 -7.54
C VAL A 122 6.92 6.64 -7.26
N TYR A 123 7.13 5.44 -6.72
CA TYR A 123 6.04 4.53 -6.37
C TYR A 123 5.53 4.79 -4.95
N PHE A 124 4.23 5.01 -4.82
CA PHE A 124 3.55 5.30 -3.56
C PHE A 124 2.79 4.10 -2.97
N GLY A 125 2.69 2.99 -3.68
CA GLY A 125 1.88 1.84 -3.31
C GLY A 125 0.62 1.71 -4.17
N ARG A 126 -0.07 0.58 -4.11
CA ARG A 126 -1.36 0.32 -4.80
C ARG A 126 -1.37 0.62 -6.30
N GLY A 127 -0.21 0.50 -6.96
CA GLY A 127 -0.08 0.83 -8.38
C GLY A 127 0.08 2.32 -8.67
N ALA A 128 0.12 3.19 -7.66
CA ALA A 128 0.34 4.62 -7.82
C ALA A 128 1.80 4.92 -8.18
N TYR A 129 2.06 5.27 -9.42
CA TYR A 129 3.32 5.82 -9.89
C TYR A 129 3.16 7.30 -10.17
N GLY A 130 3.92 8.13 -9.46
CA GLY A 130 3.82 9.59 -9.49
C GLY A 130 2.74 10.16 -8.58
N VAL A 131 2.93 11.45 -8.24
CA VAL A 131 2.10 12.16 -7.25
C VAL A 131 0.64 12.31 -7.67
N GLN A 132 0.35 12.47 -8.97
CA GLN A 132 -1.02 12.62 -9.45
C GLN A 132 -1.84 11.34 -9.26
N ALA A 133 -1.25 10.17 -9.60
CA ALA A 133 -1.88 8.88 -9.36
C ALA A 133 -2.06 8.63 -7.86
N ALA A 134 -1.06 9.02 -7.05
CA ALA A 134 -1.13 8.89 -5.60
C ALA A 134 -2.26 9.74 -4.99
N GLY A 135 -2.41 11.00 -5.40
CA GLY A 135 -3.50 11.86 -4.95
C GLY A 135 -4.89 11.27 -5.22
N ARG A 136 -5.07 10.70 -6.42
CA ARG A 136 -6.33 10.04 -6.80
C ARG A 136 -6.59 8.74 -6.03
N ILE A 137 -5.58 7.85 -5.94
CA ILE A 137 -5.73 6.55 -5.30
C ILE A 137 -5.92 6.68 -3.79
N PHE A 138 -5.15 7.54 -3.13
CA PHE A 138 -5.20 7.62 -1.67
C PHE A 138 -6.25 8.59 -1.14
N PHE A 139 -6.59 9.64 -1.89
CA PHE A 139 -7.49 10.70 -1.41
C PHE A 139 -8.69 10.97 -2.32
N ASN A 140 -8.73 10.39 -3.51
CA ASN A 140 -9.70 10.70 -4.57
C ASN A 140 -9.71 12.21 -4.93
N LYS A 141 -8.53 12.83 -4.88
CA LYS A 141 -8.31 14.26 -5.12
C LYS A 141 -7.33 14.47 -6.28
N ASP A 142 -7.47 15.59 -6.96
CA ASP A 142 -6.38 16.14 -7.78
C ASP A 142 -5.24 16.56 -6.88
N ILE A 143 -3.99 16.48 -7.37
CA ILE A 143 -2.82 16.82 -6.57
C ILE A 143 -2.84 18.25 -6.04
N SER A 144 -3.44 19.17 -6.78
CA SER A 144 -3.57 20.59 -6.40
C SER A 144 -4.55 20.82 -5.24
N GLN A 145 -5.36 19.83 -4.90
CA GLN A 145 -6.37 19.90 -3.83
C GLN A 145 -5.90 19.28 -2.51
N LEU A 146 -4.68 18.74 -2.48
CA LEU A 146 -4.13 18.14 -1.27
C LEU A 146 -3.76 19.21 -0.25
N ASN A 147 -4.15 18.98 1.00
CA ASN A 147 -3.73 19.80 2.13
C ASN A 147 -2.38 19.31 2.69
N LEU A 148 -1.87 20.00 3.70
CA LEU A 148 -0.58 19.69 4.33
C LEU A 148 -0.53 18.27 4.91
N SER A 149 -1.60 17.82 5.57
CA SER A 149 -1.71 16.47 6.12
C SER A 149 -1.65 15.40 5.02
N ASP A 150 -2.40 15.58 3.91
CA ASP A 150 -2.39 14.68 2.76
C ASP A 150 -0.98 14.60 2.13
N CYS A 151 -0.32 15.74 1.96
CA CYS A 151 1.06 15.85 1.44
C CYS A 151 2.06 15.08 2.33
N ALA A 152 1.94 15.23 3.63
CA ALA A 152 2.80 14.53 4.59
C ALA A 152 2.56 13.00 4.58
N VAL A 153 1.31 12.55 4.41
CA VAL A 153 1.01 11.12 4.23
C VAL A 153 1.68 10.59 2.97
N LEU A 154 1.52 11.24 1.81
CA LEU A 154 2.15 10.80 0.57
C LEU A 154 3.66 10.72 0.70
N ALA A 155 4.31 11.75 1.23
CA ALA A 155 5.75 11.73 1.46
C ALA A 155 6.18 10.57 2.38
N GLY A 156 5.36 10.26 3.39
CA GLY A 156 5.58 9.14 4.30
C GLY A 156 5.52 7.77 3.65
N LEU A 157 4.66 7.60 2.63
CA LEU A 157 4.47 6.34 1.89
C LEU A 157 5.72 5.91 1.12
N ILE A 158 6.50 6.85 0.59
CA ILE A 158 7.64 6.56 -0.31
C ILE A 158 8.61 5.55 0.31
N GLN A 159 8.87 5.63 1.60
CA GLN A 159 9.84 4.79 2.29
C GLN A 159 9.45 3.30 2.29
N LEU A 160 8.21 2.99 2.67
CA LEU A 160 7.67 1.63 2.79
C LEU A 160 6.17 1.65 2.49
N PRO A 161 5.76 1.73 1.20
CA PRO A 161 4.37 1.92 0.81
C PRO A 161 3.40 0.88 1.39
N ALA A 162 3.79 -0.40 1.38
CA ALA A 162 2.96 -1.47 1.92
C ALA A 162 2.77 -1.39 3.45
N ARG A 163 3.77 -0.86 4.19
CA ARG A 163 3.73 -0.75 5.65
C ARG A 163 2.92 0.44 6.12
N TYR A 164 3.01 1.54 5.39
CA TYR A 164 2.37 2.81 5.76
C TYR A 164 1.08 3.07 4.97
N ASP A 165 0.56 2.04 4.28
CA ASP A 165 -0.72 2.10 3.56
C ASP A 165 -1.85 2.52 4.52
N PRO A 166 -2.48 3.70 4.35
CA PRO A 166 -3.47 4.24 5.28
C PRO A 166 -4.76 3.41 5.32
N PHE A 167 -5.05 2.64 4.28
CA PHE A 167 -6.20 1.74 4.24
C PHE A 167 -5.99 0.46 5.05
N ARG A 168 -4.74 -0.01 5.15
CA ARG A 168 -4.39 -1.24 5.88
C ARG A 168 -3.93 -0.97 7.29
N HIS A 169 -3.16 0.09 7.48
CA HIS A 169 -2.47 0.41 8.73
C HIS A 169 -2.63 1.90 9.06
N PRO A 170 -3.87 2.39 9.30
CA PRO A 170 -4.13 3.81 9.53
C PRO A 170 -3.29 4.41 10.66
N ASP A 171 -3.10 3.66 11.76
CA ASP A 171 -2.29 4.12 12.89
C ASP A 171 -0.81 4.28 12.53
N LEU A 172 -0.25 3.36 11.72
CA LEU A 172 1.13 3.47 11.26
C LEU A 172 1.29 4.60 10.25
N ALA A 173 0.30 4.80 9.39
CA ALA A 173 0.26 5.92 8.45
C ALA A 173 0.22 7.26 9.19
N ALA A 174 -0.65 7.40 10.22
CA ALA A 174 -0.72 8.59 11.05
C ALA A 174 0.59 8.88 11.77
N ARG A 175 1.21 7.87 12.40
CA ARG A 175 2.52 8.04 13.04
C ARG A 175 3.59 8.46 12.03
N ARG A 176 3.57 7.87 10.83
CA ARG A 176 4.54 8.24 9.80
C ARG A 176 4.32 9.64 9.27
N ARG A 177 3.07 10.07 9.05
CA ARG A 177 2.70 11.46 8.74
C ARG A 177 3.29 12.43 9.76
N ASN A 178 3.08 12.16 11.04
CA ASN A 178 3.57 13.01 12.12
C ASN A 178 5.11 13.12 12.13
N VAL A 179 5.82 12.04 11.78
CA VAL A 179 7.28 12.10 11.58
C VAL A 179 7.67 13.01 10.42
N VAL A 180 6.88 13.01 9.33
CA VAL A 180 7.11 13.90 8.17
C VAL A 180 6.89 15.35 8.59
N LEU A 181 5.76 15.66 9.22
CA LEU A 181 5.42 17.00 9.70
C LEU A 181 6.49 17.55 10.66
N ALA A 182 6.92 16.75 11.64
CA ALA A 182 8.01 17.15 12.55
C ALA A 182 9.32 17.45 11.80
N ARG A 183 9.61 16.74 10.72
CA ARG A 183 10.78 17.03 9.88
C ARG A 183 10.61 18.33 9.10
N MET A 184 9.42 18.58 8.54
CA MET A 184 9.14 19.84 7.85
C MET A 184 9.29 21.04 8.78
N ARG A 185 8.79 20.94 10.02
CA ARG A 185 8.98 21.97 11.05
C ARG A 185 10.46 22.19 11.40
N GLN A 186 11.23 21.10 11.62
CA GLN A 186 12.69 21.21 11.88
C GLN A 186 13.43 21.96 10.79
N MET A 187 12.95 21.85 9.55
CA MET A 187 13.51 22.55 8.38
C MET A 187 12.89 23.91 8.14
N ARG A 188 11.99 24.36 9.01
CA ARG A 188 11.27 25.64 8.90
C ARG A 188 10.44 25.78 7.62
N TYR A 189 9.93 24.67 7.09
CA TYR A 189 8.99 24.64 5.98
C TYR A 189 7.56 24.93 6.43
N ILE A 190 7.25 24.62 7.69
CA ILE A 190 5.97 24.87 8.35
C ILE A 190 6.21 25.42 9.77
N THR A 191 5.20 26.07 10.33
CA THR A 191 5.19 26.57 11.71
C THR A 191 4.78 25.49 12.71
N ASP A 192 4.92 25.77 14.01
CA ASP A 192 4.47 24.87 15.09
C ASP A 192 2.93 24.72 15.10
N GLU A 193 2.20 25.79 14.73
CA GLU A 193 0.75 25.80 14.63
C GLU A 193 0.27 24.94 13.46
N GLU A 194 0.89 25.06 12.30
CA GLU A 194 0.59 24.24 11.11
C GLU A 194 0.89 22.75 11.36
N GLU A 195 2.00 22.44 12.04
CA GLU A 195 2.31 21.06 12.44
C GLU A 195 1.20 20.48 13.30
N LYS A 196 0.78 21.19 14.37
CA LYS A 196 -0.26 20.72 15.29
C LYS A 196 -1.59 20.53 14.58
N ALA A 197 -2.04 21.51 13.81
CA ALA A 197 -3.28 21.45 13.06
C ALA A 197 -3.30 20.24 12.10
N ALA A 198 -2.21 20.02 11.34
CA ALA A 198 -2.11 18.89 10.42
C ALA A 198 -2.03 17.53 11.13
N MET A 199 -1.49 17.46 12.36
CA MET A 199 -1.47 16.23 13.17
C MET A 199 -2.84 15.86 13.73
N GLU A 200 -3.69 16.83 14.03
CA GLU A 200 -5.05 16.61 14.54
C GLU A 200 -6.03 16.17 13.46
N GLU A 201 -5.73 16.46 12.20
CA GLU A 201 -6.58 16.03 11.09
C GLU A 201 -6.70 14.50 11.03
N LYS A 202 -7.94 14.00 10.93
CA LYS A 202 -8.19 12.59 10.67
C LYS A 202 -7.66 12.23 9.28
N LEU A 203 -7.01 11.08 9.18
CA LEU A 203 -6.60 10.57 7.87
C LEU A 203 -7.84 10.33 7.00
N ALA A 204 -8.06 11.23 6.05
CA ALA A 204 -9.11 11.09 5.04
C ALA A 204 -8.58 10.21 3.91
N ALA A 205 -8.41 8.91 4.15
CA ALA A 205 -8.14 7.98 3.05
C ALA A 205 -9.37 7.98 2.12
N GLY A 206 -9.16 8.36 0.88
CA GLY A 206 -10.20 8.26 -0.16
C GLY A 206 -10.67 6.82 -0.34
N GLN A 207 -11.77 6.63 -1.01
CA GLN A 207 -12.22 5.28 -1.36
C GLN A 207 -11.37 4.77 -2.53
N PRO A 208 -10.64 3.65 -2.40
CA PRO A 208 -9.90 3.11 -3.53
C PRO A 208 -10.88 2.72 -4.63
N GLY A 209 -10.68 3.28 -5.80
CA GLY A 209 -11.40 2.87 -6.99
C GLY A 209 -10.97 1.46 -7.41
N LEU A 210 -11.60 0.42 -6.86
CA LEU A 210 -11.54 -0.91 -7.42
C LEU A 210 -12.60 -0.99 -8.52
N ALA A 211 -12.15 -1.16 -9.76
CA ALA A 211 -13.00 -1.23 -10.94
C ALA A 211 -13.80 -2.54 -11.04
N ALA A 212 -13.67 -3.46 -10.08
CA ALA A 212 -14.43 -4.71 -10.08
C ALA A 212 -15.78 -4.52 -9.38
N GLY A 213 -16.84 -4.92 -10.04
CA GLY A 213 -18.19 -4.93 -9.47
C GLY A 213 -18.38 -5.97 -8.35
N TYR A 214 -17.44 -6.90 -8.16
CA TYR A 214 -17.47 -7.95 -7.14
C TYR A 214 -16.02 -8.41 -6.81
N GLY A 215 -15.85 -9.17 -5.72
CA GLY A 215 -14.59 -9.81 -5.33
C GLY A 215 -13.50 -8.89 -4.78
N PRO A 216 -13.75 -7.67 -4.26
CA PRO A 216 -12.68 -6.74 -3.93
C PRO A 216 -11.74 -7.27 -2.83
N TYR A 217 -12.24 -8.01 -1.85
CA TYR A 217 -11.43 -8.64 -0.82
C TYR A 217 -10.52 -9.73 -1.38
N PHE A 218 -11.00 -10.50 -2.35
CA PHE A 218 -10.22 -11.55 -3.00
C PHE A 218 -9.10 -10.95 -3.86
N PHE A 219 -9.39 -9.93 -4.66
CA PHE A 219 -8.37 -9.27 -5.49
C PHE A 219 -7.31 -8.57 -4.65
N GLU A 220 -7.70 -7.93 -3.54
CA GLU A 220 -6.73 -7.34 -2.62
C GLU A 220 -5.87 -8.41 -1.92
N TYR A 221 -6.44 -9.56 -1.57
CA TYR A 221 -5.70 -10.71 -1.07
C TYR A 221 -4.68 -11.21 -2.09
N LEU A 222 -5.08 -11.40 -3.36
CA LEU A 222 -4.15 -11.78 -4.45
C LEU A 222 -3.01 -10.77 -4.58
N ARG A 223 -3.30 -9.48 -4.56
CA ARG A 223 -2.28 -8.44 -4.63
C ARG A 223 -1.28 -8.57 -3.49
N GLN A 224 -1.75 -8.76 -2.27
CA GLN A 224 -0.91 -8.87 -1.07
C GLN A 224 0.03 -10.06 -1.11
N GLU A 225 -0.41 -11.19 -1.67
CA GLU A 225 0.38 -12.40 -1.80
C GLU A 225 1.38 -12.32 -2.97
N LEU A 226 0.97 -11.75 -4.09
CA LEU A 226 1.73 -11.85 -5.34
C LEU A 226 2.68 -10.67 -5.56
N GLU A 227 2.32 -9.46 -5.12
CA GLU A 227 3.18 -8.28 -5.27
C GLU A 227 4.56 -8.45 -4.57
N PRO A 228 4.66 -8.97 -3.33
CA PRO A 228 5.95 -9.25 -2.70
C PRO A 228 6.72 -10.38 -3.39
N LYS A 229 6.01 -11.38 -3.91
CA LYS A 229 6.60 -12.58 -4.54
C LYS A 229 7.24 -12.27 -5.89
N TYR A 230 6.54 -11.52 -6.74
CA TYR A 230 6.99 -11.20 -8.10
C TYR A 230 7.67 -9.82 -8.21
N GLY A 231 7.52 -9.00 -7.22
CA GLY A 231 8.00 -7.62 -7.18
C GLY A 231 7.01 -6.63 -7.82
N VAL A 232 7.02 -5.40 -7.31
CA VAL A 232 6.11 -4.32 -7.69
C VAL A 232 6.07 -4.09 -9.20
N HIS A 233 7.24 -4.01 -9.84
CA HIS A 233 7.32 -3.73 -11.27
C HIS A 233 6.68 -4.86 -12.12
N ALA A 234 7.01 -6.11 -11.83
CA ALA A 234 6.45 -7.25 -12.55
C ALA A 234 4.94 -7.37 -12.33
N PHE A 235 4.48 -7.14 -11.10
CA PHE A 235 3.06 -7.20 -10.76
C PHE A 235 2.24 -6.11 -11.48
N TRP A 236 2.68 -4.85 -11.44
CA TRP A 236 1.88 -3.75 -12.00
C TRP A 236 2.10 -3.49 -13.48
N LYS A 237 3.32 -3.72 -14.00
CA LYS A 237 3.72 -3.39 -15.37
C LYS A 237 4.12 -4.59 -16.23
N GLY A 238 4.47 -5.71 -15.60
CA GLY A 238 5.04 -6.88 -16.28
C GLY A 238 4.06 -7.71 -17.09
N GLY A 239 2.77 -7.40 -17.08
CA GLY A 239 1.76 -8.08 -17.89
C GLY A 239 1.47 -9.52 -17.43
N LEU A 240 1.55 -9.79 -16.14
CA LEU A 240 1.27 -11.12 -15.58
C LEU A 240 -0.16 -11.58 -15.94
N ARG A 241 -0.31 -12.88 -16.13
CA ARG A 241 -1.59 -13.57 -16.21
C ARG A 241 -1.74 -14.43 -14.97
N ILE A 242 -2.75 -14.15 -14.14
CA ILE A 242 -2.98 -14.82 -12.87
C ILE A 242 -4.24 -15.67 -13.02
N TYR A 243 -4.06 -16.99 -13.06
CA TYR A 243 -5.13 -17.96 -13.08
C TYR A 243 -5.47 -18.33 -11.64
N THR A 244 -6.72 -18.12 -11.24
CA THR A 244 -7.18 -18.33 -9.87
C THR A 244 -8.12 -19.52 -9.77
N THR A 245 -8.36 -19.94 -8.55
CA THR A 245 -9.35 -20.97 -8.24
C THR A 245 -10.75 -20.40 -7.96
N MET A 246 -10.91 -19.07 -8.01
CA MET A 246 -12.18 -18.40 -7.79
C MET A 246 -13.21 -18.87 -8.81
N ASP A 247 -14.44 -19.05 -8.34
CA ASP A 247 -15.62 -19.22 -9.16
C ASP A 247 -16.40 -17.92 -9.08
N SER A 248 -16.50 -17.20 -10.21
CA SER A 248 -17.11 -15.88 -10.28
C SER A 248 -18.60 -15.90 -9.92
N GLY A 249 -19.32 -16.99 -10.26
CA GLY A 249 -20.73 -17.16 -9.88
C GLY A 249 -20.90 -17.33 -8.37
N TYR A 250 -20.08 -18.17 -7.75
CA TYR A 250 -20.10 -18.35 -6.29
C TYR A 250 -19.67 -17.10 -5.55
N GLN A 251 -18.70 -16.35 -6.07
CA GLN A 251 -18.26 -15.08 -5.46
C GLN A 251 -19.41 -14.06 -5.45
N GLN A 252 -20.05 -13.83 -6.58
CA GLN A 252 -21.16 -12.87 -6.68
C GLN A 252 -22.33 -13.29 -5.79
N TYR A 253 -22.70 -14.57 -5.80
CA TYR A 253 -23.78 -15.07 -4.97
C TYR A 253 -23.46 -14.93 -3.47
N ALA A 254 -22.22 -15.23 -3.04
CA ALA A 254 -21.79 -15.07 -1.66
C ALA A 254 -21.91 -13.63 -1.18
N GLU A 255 -21.52 -12.66 -2.01
CA GLU A 255 -21.64 -11.23 -1.69
C GLU A 255 -23.08 -10.80 -1.54
N GLN A 256 -23.95 -11.18 -2.46
CA GLN A 256 -25.39 -10.86 -2.43
C GLN A 256 -26.07 -11.45 -1.17
N VAL A 257 -25.78 -12.71 -0.86
CA VAL A 257 -26.34 -13.38 0.32
C VAL A 257 -25.85 -12.72 1.60
N MET A 258 -24.56 -12.38 1.68
CA MET A 258 -24.00 -11.71 2.85
C MET A 258 -24.61 -10.33 3.05
N GLU A 259 -24.75 -9.52 2.01
CA GLU A 259 -25.37 -8.21 2.07
C GLU A 259 -26.80 -8.30 2.58
N LYS A 260 -27.61 -9.19 1.99
CA LYS A 260 -29.01 -9.43 2.38
C LYS A 260 -29.15 -9.83 3.86
N HIS A 261 -28.32 -10.78 4.32
CA HIS A 261 -28.42 -11.25 5.70
C HIS A 261 -27.91 -10.23 6.70
N LEU A 262 -26.87 -9.47 6.40
CA LEU A 262 -26.40 -8.41 7.29
C LEU A 262 -27.40 -7.26 7.38
N ALA A 263 -28.08 -6.90 6.30
CA ALA A 263 -29.15 -5.90 6.32
C ALA A 263 -30.35 -6.37 7.20
N ALA A 264 -30.74 -7.63 7.07
CA ALA A 264 -31.80 -8.21 7.92
C ALA A 264 -31.40 -8.29 9.40
N PHE A 265 -30.12 -8.54 9.67
CA PHE A 265 -29.57 -8.54 11.04
C PHE A 265 -29.59 -7.13 11.66
N ASP A 266 -29.21 -6.10 10.90
CA ASP A 266 -29.24 -4.71 11.36
C ASP A 266 -30.66 -4.25 11.71
N ALA A 267 -31.62 -4.62 10.86
CA ALA A 267 -33.04 -4.30 11.10
C ALA A 267 -33.56 -4.91 12.42
N LYS A 268 -33.11 -6.13 12.76
CA LYS A 268 -33.44 -6.76 14.05
C LYS A 268 -32.68 -6.12 15.21
N ALA A 269 -31.39 -5.81 15.03
CA ALA A 269 -30.56 -5.20 16.06
C ALA A 269 -31.07 -3.81 16.45
N ALA A 270 -31.55 -3.02 15.49
CA ALA A 270 -32.14 -1.70 15.70
C ALA A 270 -33.42 -1.75 16.56
N GLN A 271 -34.13 -2.88 16.59
CA GLN A 271 -35.32 -3.09 17.43
C GLN A 271 -34.93 -3.38 18.90
N ILE A 272 -33.73 -3.87 19.15
CA ILE A 272 -33.31 -4.36 20.50
C ILE A 272 -32.43 -3.32 21.22
N SER A 273 -31.68 -2.51 20.46
CA SER A 273 -30.71 -1.56 21.05
C SER A 273 -30.67 -0.25 20.27
N THR A 274 -30.61 0.86 21.01
CA THR A 274 -30.40 2.20 20.45
C THR A 274 -28.93 2.46 20.06
N ALA A 275 -27.99 1.57 20.42
CA ALA A 275 -26.60 1.67 20.03
C ALA A 275 -26.42 1.20 18.59
N ALA A 276 -25.86 2.07 17.75
CA ALA A 276 -25.57 1.76 16.35
C ALA A 276 -24.35 0.81 16.26
N TYR A 277 -24.57 -0.49 16.35
CA TYR A 277 -23.55 -1.49 16.10
C TYR A 277 -23.58 -1.93 14.63
N THR A 278 -22.49 -1.71 13.90
CA THR A 278 -22.35 -2.27 12.56
C THR A 278 -21.72 -3.65 12.64
N VAL A 279 -22.53 -4.68 12.48
CA VAL A 279 -22.06 -6.07 12.46
C VAL A 279 -21.25 -6.32 11.20
N GLN A 280 -20.11 -6.98 11.36
CA GLN A 280 -19.25 -7.42 10.28
C GLN A 280 -19.25 -8.95 10.19
N ALA A 281 -19.12 -9.47 8.97
CA ALA A 281 -19.01 -10.91 8.74
C ALA A 281 -17.90 -11.19 7.71
N ALA A 282 -17.45 -12.44 7.67
CA ALA A 282 -16.56 -12.95 6.65
C ALA A 282 -17.04 -14.33 6.20
N PHE A 283 -16.75 -14.66 4.95
CA PHE A 283 -17.14 -15.93 4.34
C PHE A 283 -16.01 -16.45 3.45
N VAL A 284 -15.75 -17.76 3.53
CA VAL A 284 -14.83 -18.48 2.64
C VAL A 284 -15.50 -19.76 2.18
N LEU A 285 -15.57 -19.95 0.87
CA LEU A 285 -15.97 -21.21 0.25
C LEU A 285 -14.73 -21.93 -0.27
N MET A 286 -14.54 -23.16 0.21
CA MET A 286 -13.43 -24.01 -0.19
C MET A 286 -13.92 -25.32 -0.80
N ASP A 287 -13.20 -25.78 -1.80
CA ASP A 287 -13.36 -27.12 -2.35
C ASP A 287 -12.74 -28.14 -1.37
N THR A 288 -13.53 -29.07 -0.89
CA THR A 288 -13.11 -30.04 0.16
C THR A 288 -12.05 -31.04 -0.30
N ARG A 289 -11.93 -31.27 -1.61
CA ARG A 289 -10.94 -32.23 -2.17
C ARG A 289 -9.59 -31.59 -2.42
N SER A 290 -9.60 -30.35 -2.96
CA SER A 290 -8.39 -29.67 -3.41
C SER A 290 -7.92 -28.58 -2.44
N GLY A 291 -8.76 -28.14 -1.48
CA GLY A 291 -8.50 -26.98 -0.63
C GLY A 291 -8.58 -25.64 -1.37
N ALA A 292 -9.01 -25.65 -2.64
CA ALA A 292 -9.06 -24.45 -3.47
C ALA A 292 -10.15 -23.47 -2.99
N ILE A 293 -9.79 -22.22 -2.82
CA ILE A 293 -10.75 -21.13 -2.47
C ILE A 293 -11.58 -20.80 -3.71
N ARG A 294 -12.89 -20.99 -3.62
CA ARG A 294 -13.86 -20.71 -4.68
C ARG A 294 -14.52 -19.34 -4.53
N ALA A 295 -14.69 -18.87 -3.30
CA ALA A 295 -15.19 -17.52 -3.01
C ALA A 295 -14.62 -17.03 -1.67
N MET A 296 -14.41 -15.71 -1.55
CA MET A 296 -13.93 -15.08 -0.33
C MET A 296 -14.54 -13.69 -0.18
N VAL A 297 -15.23 -13.46 0.94
CA VAL A 297 -15.77 -12.16 1.33
C VAL A 297 -15.21 -11.81 2.71
N GLY A 298 -14.46 -10.71 2.81
CA GLY A 298 -13.72 -10.36 4.02
C GLY A 298 -14.42 -9.35 4.93
N GLY A 299 -15.59 -8.86 4.54
CA GLY A 299 -16.35 -7.85 5.28
C GLY A 299 -17.59 -7.41 4.52
N ARG A 300 -18.38 -6.54 5.14
CA ARG A 300 -19.63 -6.03 4.60
C ARG A 300 -19.44 -5.16 3.35
N ASP A 301 -18.52 -4.21 3.47
CA ASP A 301 -18.24 -3.25 2.41
C ASP A 301 -16.74 -2.94 2.39
N PHE A 302 -16.11 -3.23 1.27
CA PHE A 302 -14.68 -3.03 1.06
C PHE A 302 -14.30 -1.54 1.04
N LYS A 303 -15.22 -0.66 0.62
CA LYS A 303 -14.96 0.78 0.55
C LYS A 303 -14.81 1.38 1.95
N THR A 304 -15.64 0.95 2.89
CA THR A 304 -15.59 1.44 4.27
C THR A 304 -14.58 0.72 5.14
N SER A 305 -14.29 -0.57 4.85
CA SER A 305 -13.31 -1.36 5.61
C SER A 305 -12.61 -2.37 4.72
N GLN A 306 -11.31 -2.15 4.47
CA GLN A 306 -10.47 -3.07 3.68
C GLN A 306 -9.85 -4.19 4.54
N PHE A 307 -10.13 -4.21 5.83
CA PHE A 307 -9.69 -5.28 6.72
C PHE A 307 -10.38 -6.59 6.32
N ASN A 308 -9.62 -7.50 5.72
CA ASN A 308 -10.12 -8.79 5.28
C ASN A 308 -10.20 -9.76 6.47
N ARG A 309 -11.38 -9.88 7.06
CA ARG A 309 -11.60 -10.70 8.26
C ARG A 309 -11.42 -12.19 8.00
N ALA A 310 -11.54 -12.64 6.75
CA ALA A 310 -11.32 -14.02 6.37
C ALA A 310 -9.86 -14.48 6.57
N VAL A 311 -8.89 -13.56 6.40
CA VAL A 311 -7.45 -13.88 6.44
C VAL A 311 -6.66 -13.09 7.49
N GLN A 312 -7.19 -11.95 7.97
CA GLN A 312 -6.45 -11.06 8.87
C GLN A 312 -7.00 -11.07 10.32
N ALA A 313 -8.27 -11.47 10.52
CA ALA A 313 -8.84 -11.50 11.85
C ALA A 313 -8.24 -12.63 12.68
N ARG A 314 -7.78 -12.29 13.88
CA ARG A 314 -7.32 -13.25 14.87
C ARG A 314 -8.37 -13.36 15.97
N ARG A 315 -9.04 -14.50 16.03
CA ARG A 315 -10.11 -14.77 17.01
C ARG A 315 -9.89 -16.16 17.62
N PRO A 316 -10.23 -16.36 18.90
CA PRO A 316 -10.23 -17.69 19.49
C PRO A 316 -11.18 -18.60 18.71
N PRO A 317 -10.76 -19.81 18.32
CA PRO A 317 -11.60 -20.71 17.53
C PRO A 317 -12.80 -21.26 18.31
N GLY A 318 -12.72 -21.30 19.64
CA GLY A 318 -13.77 -21.87 20.48
C GLY A 318 -14.09 -23.31 20.08
N SER A 319 -15.38 -23.65 20.05
CA SER A 319 -15.86 -24.99 19.70
C SER A 319 -15.62 -25.39 18.23
N THR A 320 -15.28 -24.46 17.36
CA THR A 320 -14.90 -24.77 15.96
C THR A 320 -13.60 -25.60 15.89
N PHE A 321 -12.81 -25.62 16.97
CA PHE A 321 -11.61 -26.43 17.05
C PHE A 321 -11.89 -27.92 17.36
N LYS A 322 -13.08 -28.28 17.86
CA LYS A 322 -13.44 -29.64 18.25
C LYS A 322 -13.28 -30.68 17.14
N PRO A 323 -13.65 -30.43 15.86
CA PRO A 323 -13.43 -31.39 14.78
C PRO A 323 -11.95 -31.81 14.61
N PHE A 324 -11.02 -30.86 14.80
CA PHE A 324 -9.59 -31.16 14.74
C PHE A 324 -9.13 -32.01 15.92
N LEU A 325 -9.67 -31.76 17.12
CA LEU A 325 -9.38 -32.54 18.30
C LEU A 325 -9.90 -33.98 18.13
N TRP A 326 -11.11 -34.16 17.61
CA TRP A 326 -11.67 -35.47 17.35
C TRP A 326 -10.93 -36.23 16.25
N ALA A 327 -10.57 -35.54 15.15
CA ALA A 327 -9.77 -36.14 14.12
C ALA A 327 -8.42 -36.67 14.67
N ALA A 328 -7.75 -35.88 15.49
CA ALA A 328 -6.52 -36.30 16.17
C ALA A 328 -6.74 -37.49 17.11
N ALA A 329 -7.85 -37.49 17.87
CA ALA A 329 -8.20 -38.61 18.75
C ALA A 329 -8.42 -39.92 17.97
N PHE A 330 -9.17 -39.87 16.87
CA PHE A 330 -9.39 -41.04 16.01
C PHE A 330 -8.10 -41.56 15.35
N LEU A 331 -7.23 -40.64 14.91
CA LEU A 331 -5.92 -41.01 14.36
C LEU A 331 -5.02 -41.70 15.42
N ASN A 332 -5.26 -41.45 16.71
CA ASN A 332 -4.57 -42.11 17.83
C ASN A 332 -5.36 -43.31 18.40
N GLY A 333 -6.29 -43.87 17.64
CA GLY A 333 -6.99 -45.10 17.98
C GLY A 333 -8.18 -44.96 18.95
N MET A 334 -8.60 -43.74 19.26
CA MET A 334 -9.86 -43.55 20.00
C MET A 334 -11.06 -43.83 19.11
N THR A 335 -12.14 -44.37 19.69
CA THR A 335 -13.40 -44.64 19.00
C THR A 335 -14.51 -43.75 19.57
N THR A 336 -15.63 -43.70 18.85
CA THR A 336 -16.86 -42.99 19.28
C THR A 336 -17.70 -43.80 20.26
N ALA A 337 -17.30 -45.02 20.60
CA ALA A 337 -17.99 -45.88 21.51
C ALA A 337 -17.53 -45.65 22.96
#